data_6d8d82c47bfa24022ad94fc425f08bd5
#
_entry.id   6d8d82c47bfa24022ad94fc425f08bd5
#
_cell.length_a   1.000
_cell.length_b   1.000
_cell.length_c   1.000
_cell.angle_alpha   90.00
_cell.angle_beta   90.00
_cell.angle_gamma   90.00
#
_symmetry.space_group_name_H-M   'P 1'
#
loop_
_entity.id
_entity.type
_entity.pdbx_description
1 polymer ?
#
loop_
_entity_poly.entity_id
_entity_poly.type
_entity_poly.pdbx_seq_one_letter_code
_entity_poly.pdbx_strand_id
1 'polypeptide(L)'
;MKYISKILLLFLLCSLTVLFGCTSELKNNSIDDFNFKNGKLIKYLGTDEVVVIPSSYEENGERIDVVEISSKAFLDNTFIKKVILSKNIKLIGDNAFDSCLRLEKIVFNNSIEEINQQAFKDCVSLENIKLPDKLNYLGPSAFSGCVSLKVVKLSESLISISSKTFEKCISLRTVIFSKSLYILGDSVFLGCSGLKDINVPNSVSEIGNGVFAYCVNLKTVKLSKNITTIPKNTFSNCYNLKSIKFSPNLNSIEEHAFLRCESLRKINLNGNIDCHDTAFDECINLKNLPEKEAW
;
A
#
# COMPACT_ATOMS: atom_id res chain seq x y z
N MET A 1 20.59 -7.72 5.04
CA MET A 1 20.50 -7.28 6.44
C MET A 1 20.92 -5.82 6.67
N LYS A 2 22.00 -5.28 6.09
CA LYS A 2 22.43 -3.88 6.30
C LYS A 2 21.44 -2.77 5.82
N TYR A 3 20.60 -3.05 4.81
CA TYR A 3 19.62 -2.08 4.29
C TYR A 3 18.37 -1.94 5.17
N ILE A 4 17.91 -3.05 5.76
CA ILE A 4 16.74 -3.05 6.66
C ILE A 4 17.03 -2.24 7.93
N SER A 5 18.27 -2.28 8.45
CA SER A 5 18.67 -1.51 9.63
C SER A 5 18.68 0.01 9.39
N LYS A 6 19.06 0.46 8.18
CA LYS A 6 19.03 1.88 7.81
C LYS A 6 17.61 2.41 7.60
N ILE A 7 16.70 1.57 7.10
CA ILE A 7 15.29 1.94 6.89
C ILE A 7 14.56 2.00 8.23
N LEU A 8 14.83 1.05 9.14
CA LEU A 8 14.33 1.11 10.53
C LEU A 8 14.84 2.36 11.26
N LEU A 9 16.09 2.77 10.99
CA LEU A 9 16.69 4.01 11.52
C LEU A 9 15.99 5.26 10.96
N LEU A 10 15.53 5.24 9.69
CA LEU A 10 14.77 6.35 9.11
C LEU A 10 13.42 6.55 9.80
N PHE A 11 12.73 5.47 10.16
CA PHE A 11 11.49 5.55 10.94
C PHE A 11 11.74 5.91 12.41
N LEU A 12 12.86 5.49 13.01
CA LEU A 12 13.27 5.91 14.35
C LEU A 12 13.68 7.38 14.38
N LEU A 13 14.43 7.86 13.40
CA LEU A 13 14.79 9.28 13.28
C LEU A 13 13.57 10.17 13.06
N CYS A 14 12.56 9.70 12.30
CA CYS A 14 11.30 10.43 12.14
C CYS A 14 10.49 10.50 13.46
N SER A 15 10.65 9.53 14.37
CA SER A 15 10.01 9.54 15.69
C SER A 15 10.78 10.37 16.72
N LEU A 16 12.12 10.49 16.59
CA LEU A 16 12.94 11.29 17.51
C LEU A 16 12.96 12.79 17.17
N THR A 17 12.82 13.17 15.89
CA THR A 17 12.75 14.58 15.50
C THR A 17 11.44 15.27 15.88
N VAL A 18 10.44 14.51 16.32
CA VAL A 18 9.20 15.07 16.91
C VAL A 18 9.41 15.53 18.36
N LEU A 19 10.50 15.10 19.04
CA LEU A 19 10.77 15.43 20.44
C LEU A 19 11.73 16.62 20.65
N PHE A 20 12.50 17.03 19.63
CA PHE A 20 13.45 18.14 19.77
C PHE A 20 13.48 18.99 18.49
N GLY A 21 12.62 20.00 18.43
CA GLY A 21 12.79 21.05 17.44
C GLY A 21 11.52 21.46 16.71
N CYS A 22 10.69 22.10 17.37
CA CYS A 22 9.86 23.24 17.02
C CYS A 22 8.73 23.37 18.05
N THR A 23 8.94 24.13 19.08
CA THR A 23 7.84 24.74 19.85
C THR A 23 7.26 25.92 19.06
N SER A 24 6.95 25.74 17.78
CA SER A 24 5.85 26.49 17.21
C SER A 24 4.61 25.90 17.85
N GLU A 25 3.93 26.64 18.68
CA GLU A 25 2.60 26.33 19.18
C GLU A 25 1.83 25.71 18.01
N LEU A 26 1.44 24.42 18.12
CA LEU A 26 0.51 23.82 17.17
C LEU A 26 -0.73 24.69 17.28
N LYS A 27 -0.93 25.58 16.33
CA LYS A 27 -2.13 26.40 16.26
C LYS A 27 -3.30 25.44 16.26
N ASN A 28 -4.07 25.45 17.34
CA ASN A 28 -5.29 24.64 17.38
C ASN A 28 -6.22 25.18 16.30
N ASN A 29 -6.63 24.29 15.39
CA ASN A 29 -7.66 24.64 14.42
C ASN A 29 -8.94 25.06 15.18
N SER A 30 -9.70 26.00 14.61
CA SER A 30 -10.99 26.35 15.19
C SER A 30 -11.91 25.13 15.21
N ILE A 31 -12.67 24.94 16.28
CA ILE A 31 -13.67 23.86 16.33
C ILE A 31 -14.75 24.06 15.26
N ASP A 32 -15.01 25.31 14.87
CA ASP A 32 -15.97 25.68 13.82
C ASP A 32 -15.55 25.24 12.41
N ASP A 33 -14.25 24.88 12.22
CA ASP A 33 -13.77 24.31 10.97
C ASP A 33 -14.20 22.84 10.79
N PHE A 34 -14.78 22.24 11.82
CA PHE A 34 -15.16 20.83 11.81
C PHE A 34 -16.68 20.68 11.99
N ASN A 35 -17.30 19.96 11.07
CA ASN A 35 -18.68 19.52 11.23
C ASN A 35 -18.69 18.12 11.86
N PHE A 36 -19.15 18.03 13.11
CA PHE A 36 -19.28 16.78 13.85
C PHE A 36 -20.75 16.36 14.01
N LYS A 37 -20.97 15.04 14.10
CA LYS A 37 -22.27 14.46 14.44
C LYS A 37 -22.11 13.05 14.98
N ASN A 38 -22.70 12.75 16.11
CA ASN A 38 -22.73 11.40 16.72
C ASN A 38 -21.32 10.76 16.82
N GLY A 39 -20.32 11.50 17.30
CA GLY A 39 -18.94 11.02 17.44
C GLY A 39 -18.14 10.89 16.13
N LYS A 40 -18.65 11.44 15.04
CA LYS A 40 -18.01 11.37 13.71
C LYS A 40 -17.64 12.76 13.20
N LEU A 41 -16.47 12.89 12.59
CA LEU A 41 -16.12 14.03 11.77
C LEU A 41 -16.77 13.87 10.39
N ILE A 42 -17.83 14.63 10.14
CA ILE A 42 -18.60 14.56 8.89
C ILE A 42 -17.90 15.31 7.77
N LYS A 43 -17.37 16.53 8.06
CA LYS A 43 -16.71 17.37 7.08
C LYS A 43 -15.73 18.32 7.74
N TYR A 44 -14.57 18.52 7.13
CA TYR A 44 -13.65 19.62 7.42
C TYR A 44 -13.95 20.79 6.47
N LEU A 45 -14.12 21.98 7.03
CA LEU A 45 -14.52 23.21 6.32
C LEU A 45 -13.38 24.24 6.27
N GLY A 46 -12.32 24.02 7.05
CA GLY A 46 -11.20 24.96 7.16
C GLY A 46 -10.22 24.89 5.99
N THR A 47 -9.29 25.82 5.99
CA THR A 47 -8.25 25.99 4.96
C THR A 47 -6.83 25.87 5.51
N ASP A 48 -6.67 25.41 6.74
CA ASP A 48 -5.35 25.25 7.36
C ASP A 48 -4.51 24.17 6.67
N GLU A 49 -3.20 24.42 6.54
CA GLU A 49 -2.26 23.45 6.00
C GLU A 49 -1.97 22.30 6.99
N VAL A 50 -2.07 22.56 8.29
CA VAL A 50 -1.87 21.58 9.36
C VAL A 50 -3.16 21.44 10.15
N VAL A 51 -3.75 20.26 10.10
CA VAL A 51 -5.01 19.96 10.78
C VAL A 51 -4.78 18.97 11.91
N VAL A 52 -5.14 19.37 13.12
CA VAL A 52 -5.20 18.52 14.30
C VAL A 52 -6.65 18.21 14.60
N ILE A 53 -7.08 16.98 14.37
CA ILE A 53 -8.47 16.58 14.59
C ILE A 53 -8.72 16.51 16.10
N PRO A 54 -9.72 17.24 16.62
CA PRO A 54 -10.07 17.21 18.05
C PRO A 54 -10.41 15.78 18.52
N SER A 55 -10.10 15.48 19.77
CA SER A 55 -10.44 14.17 20.36
C SER A 55 -11.90 14.06 20.80
N SER A 56 -12.58 15.22 20.96
CA SER A 56 -13.96 15.33 21.38
C SER A 56 -14.51 16.70 21.00
N TYR A 57 -15.82 16.82 21.00
CA TYR A 57 -16.57 18.07 20.81
C TYR A 57 -17.76 18.08 21.76
N GLU A 58 -18.44 19.22 21.87
CA GLU A 58 -19.67 19.35 22.65
C GLU A 58 -20.89 19.29 21.73
N GLU A 59 -21.89 18.48 22.09
CA GLU A 59 -23.18 18.38 21.42
C GLU A 59 -24.27 18.27 22.46
N ASN A 60 -25.24 19.20 22.44
CA ASN A 60 -26.32 19.29 23.42
C ASN A 60 -25.86 19.37 24.89
N GLY A 61 -24.72 19.99 25.15
CA GLY A 61 -24.13 20.12 26.49
C GLY A 61 -23.37 18.86 26.97
N GLU A 62 -23.25 17.86 26.15
CA GLU A 62 -22.48 16.65 26.44
C GLU A 62 -21.18 16.61 25.62
N ARG A 63 -20.11 16.12 26.26
CA ARG A 63 -18.83 15.88 25.61
C ARG A 63 -18.84 14.54 24.89
N ILE A 64 -18.68 14.58 23.56
CA ILE A 64 -18.69 13.39 22.70
C ILE A 64 -17.30 13.16 22.10
N ASP A 65 -16.76 11.94 22.24
CA ASP A 65 -15.49 11.55 21.64
C ASP A 65 -15.61 11.41 20.12
N VAL A 66 -14.57 11.88 19.39
CA VAL A 66 -14.47 11.69 17.94
C VAL A 66 -13.81 10.35 17.67
N VAL A 67 -14.57 9.40 17.13
CA VAL A 67 -14.13 8.01 16.91
C VAL A 67 -14.02 7.63 15.44
N GLU A 68 -14.55 8.46 14.54
CA GLU A 68 -14.60 8.18 13.10
C GLU A 68 -14.34 9.44 12.27
N ILE A 69 -13.60 9.28 11.17
CA ILE A 69 -13.59 10.23 10.06
C ILE A 69 -14.54 9.67 9.02
N SER A 70 -15.65 10.37 8.76
CA SER A 70 -16.69 9.90 7.84
C SER A 70 -16.22 9.88 6.40
N SER A 71 -16.97 9.16 5.57
CA SER A 71 -16.76 9.15 4.13
C SER A 71 -16.73 10.57 3.57
N LYS A 72 -15.71 10.86 2.72
CA LYS A 72 -15.53 12.14 2.03
C LYS A 72 -15.32 13.37 2.95
N ALA A 73 -14.91 13.17 4.21
CA ALA A 73 -14.75 14.26 5.18
C ALA A 73 -13.77 15.35 4.72
N PHE A 74 -12.70 14.98 3.97
CA PHE A 74 -11.69 15.88 3.40
C PHE A 74 -11.60 15.76 1.87
N LEU A 75 -12.57 15.13 1.21
CA LEU A 75 -12.54 14.91 -0.25
C LEU A 75 -12.21 16.20 -0.98
N ASP A 76 -11.25 16.11 -1.94
CA ASP A 76 -10.77 17.22 -2.79
C ASP A 76 -10.21 18.43 -2.01
N ASN A 77 -9.79 18.24 -0.75
CA ASN A 77 -9.18 19.33 0.01
C ASN A 77 -7.80 19.69 -0.54
N THR A 78 -7.66 20.91 -1.06
CA THR A 78 -6.44 21.42 -1.70
C THR A 78 -5.51 22.20 -0.76
N PHE A 79 -5.87 22.36 0.51
CA PHE A 79 -5.10 23.16 1.47
C PHE A 79 -4.21 22.31 2.37
N ILE A 80 -4.74 21.17 2.86
CA ILE A 80 -4.06 20.36 3.86
C ILE A 80 -2.74 19.77 3.35
N LYS A 81 -1.68 19.92 4.16
CA LYS A 81 -0.38 19.25 3.99
C LYS A 81 -0.13 18.19 5.05
N LYS A 82 -0.67 18.39 6.24
CA LYS A 82 -0.47 17.48 7.36
C LYS A 82 -1.75 17.33 8.16
N VAL A 83 -2.09 16.08 8.48
CA VAL A 83 -3.20 15.75 9.37
C VAL A 83 -2.68 14.94 10.55
N ILE A 84 -3.10 15.30 11.76
CA ILE A 84 -2.79 14.59 13.01
C ILE A 84 -4.11 14.06 13.56
N LEU A 85 -4.22 12.74 13.66
CA LEU A 85 -5.41 12.07 14.17
C LEU A 85 -5.41 12.03 15.69
N SER A 86 -6.54 12.37 16.29
CA SER A 86 -6.74 12.23 17.73
C SER A 86 -6.75 10.74 18.16
N LYS A 87 -6.50 10.51 19.44
CA LYS A 87 -6.27 9.15 20.00
C LYS A 87 -7.47 8.21 19.92
N ASN A 88 -8.69 8.74 19.80
CA ASN A 88 -9.93 7.97 19.87
C ASN A 88 -10.42 7.49 18.49
N ILE A 89 -9.89 8.04 17.39
CA ILE A 89 -10.29 7.67 16.03
C ILE A 89 -9.89 6.23 15.75
N LYS A 90 -10.87 5.41 15.34
CA LYS A 90 -10.72 3.99 15.01
C LYS A 90 -10.92 3.71 13.52
N LEU A 91 -11.73 4.52 12.84
CA LEU A 91 -12.13 4.31 11.46
C LEU A 91 -11.89 5.54 10.60
N ILE A 92 -11.34 5.32 9.40
CA ILE A 92 -11.26 6.30 8.32
C ILE A 92 -12.14 5.80 7.19
N GLY A 93 -13.21 6.58 6.89
CA GLY A 93 -14.26 6.20 5.94
C GLY A 93 -13.83 6.26 4.48
N ASP A 94 -14.73 5.82 3.61
CA ASP A 94 -14.51 5.78 2.15
C ASP A 94 -14.21 7.17 1.59
N ASN A 95 -13.19 7.27 0.73
CA ASN A 95 -12.78 8.52 0.09
C ASN A 95 -12.51 9.68 1.08
N ALA A 96 -12.22 9.38 2.36
CA ALA A 96 -12.13 10.41 3.40
C ALA A 96 -11.13 11.52 3.06
N PHE A 97 -9.99 11.17 2.42
CA PHE A 97 -8.93 12.07 1.96
C PHE A 97 -8.65 11.91 0.46
N ASP A 98 -9.61 11.35 -0.31
CA ASP A 98 -9.43 11.19 -1.77
C ASP A 98 -9.13 12.55 -2.40
N SER A 99 -8.16 12.57 -3.30
CA SER A 99 -7.72 13.77 -4.02
C SER A 99 -7.22 14.92 -3.14
N CYS A 100 -6.75 14.63 -1.93
CA CYS A 100 -6.01 15.60 -1.12
C CYS A 100 -4.59 15.78 -1.68
N LEU A 101 -4.48 16.50 -2.81
CA LEU A 101 -3.26 16.54 -3.64
C LEU A 101 -2.03 17.07 -2.90
N ARG A 102 -2.20 17.93 -1.89
CA ARG A 102 -1.11 18.53 -1.12
C ARG A 102 -0.79 17.78 0.17
N LEU A 103 -1.53 16.71 0.51
CA LEU A 103 -1.30 15.95 1.73
C LEU A 103 0.04 15.21 1.67
N GLU A 104 1.03 15.72 2.41
CA GLU A 104 2.39 15.19 2.51
C GLU A 104 2.53 14.17 3.65
N LYS A 105 1.76 14.38 4.72
CA LYS A 105 1.88 13.58 5.95
C LYS A 105 0.56 13.36 6.66
N ILE A 106 0.31 12.11 7.02
CA ILE A 106 -0.72 11.71 7.99
C ILE A 106 -0.04 11.13 9.23
N VAL A 107 -0.45 11.58 10.42
CA VAL A 107 0.00 11.04 11.70
C VAL A 107 -1.14 10.21 12.28
N PHE A 108 -1.05 8.91 12.08
CA PHE A 108 -2.00 7.96 12.63
C PHE A 108 -1.84 7.85 14.15
N ASN A 109 -2.95 7.61 14.85
CA ASN A 109 -2.93 7.14 16.23
C ASN A 109 -2.84 5.61 16.26
N ASN A 110 -2.63 5.03 17.44
CA ASN A 110 -2.54 3.57 17.61
C ASN A 110 -3.90 2.86 17.77
N SER A 111 -5.01 3.60 17.70
CA SER A 111 -6.36 3.05 17.85
C SER A 111 -7.05 2.78 16.51
N ILE A 112 -6.44 3.17 15.38
CA ILE A 112 -6.99 2.92 14.05
C ILE A 112 -7.05 1.42 13.79
N GLU A 113 -8.25 0.94 13.49
CA GLU A 113 -8.59 -0.45 13.18
C GLU A 113 -8.92 -0.63 11.69
N GLU A 114 -9.53 0.40 11.07
CA GLU A 114 -9.99 0.33 9.68
C GLU A 114 -9.63 1.59 8.88
N ILE A 115 -9.15 1.38 7.65
CA ILE A 115 -8.99 2.39 6.60
C ILE A 115 -9.77 1.86 5.40
N ASN A 116 -10.84 2.55 5.04
CA ASN A 116 -11.80 2.06 4.06
C ASN A 116 -11.41 2.35 2.61
N GLN A 117 -12.30 2.00 1.68
CA GLN A 117 -12.09 2.10 0.24
C GLN A 117 -11.68 3.51 -0.17
N GLN A 118 -10.61 3.62 -0.98
CA GLN A 118 -10.14 4.88 -1.56
C GLN A 118 -9.84 5.99 -0.55
N ALA A 119 -9.63 5.65 0.74
CA ALA A 119 -9.50 6.65 1.81
C ALA A 119 -8.42 7.70 1.55
N PHE A 120 -7.31 7.35 0.91
CA PHE A 120 -6.19 8.23 0.52
C PHE A 120 -5.88 8.14 -0.97
N LYS A 121 -6.88 7.80 -1.79
CA LYS A 121 -6.68 7.72 -3.24
C LYS A 121 -6.24 9.08 -3.77
N ASP A 122 -5.28 9.06 -4.71
CA ASP A 122 -4.72 10.25 -5.36
C ASP A 122 -4.16 11.33 -4.39
N CYS A 123 -3.73 10.93 -3.18
CA CYS A 123 -2.89 11.78 -2.31
C CYS A 123 -1.47 11.83 -2.89
N VAL A 124 -1.30 12.58 -3.98
CA VAL A 124 -0.08 12.55 -4.82
C VAL A 124 1.19 13.02 -4.10
N SER A 125 1.07 13.84 -3.05
CA SER A 125 2.20 14.36 -2.28
C SER A 125 2.59 13.47 -1.08
N LEU A 126 1.82 12.42 -0.76
CA LEU A 126 2.07 11.56 0.38
C LEU A 126 3.32 10.70 0.16
N GLU A 127 4.35 10.88 1.01
CA GLU A 127 5.67 10.29 0.74
C GLU A 127 5.94 8.97 1.47
N ASN A 128 5.57 8.87 2.73
CA ASN A 128 5.89 7.71 3.55
C ASN A 128 4.75 7.42 4.52
N ILE A 129 4.39 6.15 4.64
CA ILE A 129 3.38 5.71 5.60
C ILE A 129 3.89 4.54 6.45
N LYS A 130 3.61 4.66 7.74
CA LYS A 130 3.67 3.57 8.70
C LYS A 130 2.25 3.33 9.18
N LEU A 131 1.66 2.23 8.75
CA LEU A 131 0.31 1.87 9.17
C LEU A 131 0.30 1.49 10.66
N PRO A 132 -0.77 1.84 11.41
CA PRO A 132 -0.89 1.54 12.84
C PRO A 132 -0.91 0.03 13.10
N ASP A 133 -0.34 -0.39 14.24
CA ASP A 133 -0.17 -1.82 14.52
C ASP A 133 -1.51 -2.56 14.76
N LYS A 134 -2.60 -1.83 15.10
CA LYS A 134 -3.96 -2.41 15.26
C LYS A 134 -4.77 -2.44 13.97
N LEU A 135 -4.29 -1.81 12.89
CA LEU A 135 -5.01 -1.79 11.62
C LEU A 135 -5.17 -3.23 11.11
N ASN A 136 -6.41 -3.68 11.02
CA ASN A 136 -6.78 -5.03 10.58
C ASN A 136 -7.53 -5.05 9.25
N TYR A 137 -8.06 -3.90 8.79
CA TYR A 137 -8.70 -3.75 7.50
C TYR A 137 -8.13 -2.58 6.71
N LEU A 138 -7.74 -2.85 5.47
CA LEU A 138 -7.23 -1.88 4.50
C LEU A 138 -8.00 -2.07 3.18
N GLY A 139 -8.91 -1.14 2.92
CA GLY A 139 -9.89 -1.23 1.85
C GLY A 139 -9.29 -1.12 0.44
N PRO A 140 -10.06 -1.51 -0.59
CA PRO A 140 -9.63 -1.44 -1.98
C PRO A 140 -9.21 -0.03 -2.37
N SER A 141 -8.13 0.08 -3.15
CA SER A 141 -7.60 1.35 -3.66
C SER A 141 -7.26 2.38 -2.57
N ALA A 142 -7.11 1.98 -1.30
CA ALA A 142 -6.95 2.92 -0.18
C ALA A 142 -5.81 3.94 -0.39
N PHE A 143 -4.73 3.59 -1.09
CA PHE A 143 -3.58 4.44 -1.44
C PHE A 143 -3.29 4.43 -2.94
N SER A 144 -4.27 4.07 -3.79
CA SER A 144 -4.10 4.11 -5.24
C SER A 144 -3.76 5.53 -5.70
N GLY A 145 -2.81 5.68 -6.62
CA GLY A 145 -2.41 6.99 -7.14
C GLY A 145 -1.55 7.85 -6.21
N CYS A 146 -1.10 7.33 -5.05
CA CYS A 146 -0.13 8.04 -4.20
C CYS A 146 1.27 8.04 -4.86
N VAL A 147 1.44 8.86 -5.90
CA VAL A 147 2.61 8.81 -6.79
C VAL A 147 3.95 9.12 -6.11
N SER A 148 3.94 9.92 -5.04
CA SER A 148 5.15 10.26 -4.27
C SER A 148 5.49 9.25 -3.18
N LEU A 149 4.63 8.24 -2.94
CA LEU A 149 4.81 7.27 -1.86
C LEU A 149 6.04 6.40 -2.10
N LYS A 150 7.04 6.48 -1.20
CA LYS A 150 8.35 5.83 -1.33
C LYS A 150 8.48 4.56 -0.50
N VAL A 151 7.93 4.61 0.71
CA VAL A 151 8.06 3.53 1.70
C VAL A 151 6.72 3.26 2.39
N VAL A 152 6.34 2.00 2.46
CA VAL A 152 5.16 1.53 3.20
C VAL A 152 5.61 0.50 4.23
N LYS A 153 5.26 0.71 5.50
CA LYS A 153 5.31 -0.33 6.53
C LYS A 153 3.90 -0.77 6.86
N LEU A 154 3.60 -2.04 6.60
CA LEU A 154 2.29 -2.64 6.89
C LEU A 154 2.10 -2.91 8.39
N SER A 155 0.84 -2.94 8.82
CA SER A 155 0.43 -3.37 10.16
C SER A 155 0.70 -4.86 10.37
N GLU A 156 1.12 -5.23 11.57
CA GLU A 156 1.27 -6.67 11.92
C GLU A 156 -0.09 -7.37 12.11
N SER A 157 -1.19 -6.62 12.24
CA SER A 157 -2.56 -7.16 12.32
C SER A 157 -3.21 -7.42 10.96
N LEU A 158 -2.61 -6.94 9.85
CA LEU A 158 -3.15 -7.17 8.50
C LEU A 158 -2.86 -8.59 8.05
N ILE A 159 -3.93 -9.32 7.73
CA ILE A 159 -3.87 -10.66 7.11
C ILE A 159 -4.04 -10.61 5.59
N SER A 160 -4.61 -9.53 5.06
CA SER A 160 -4.79 -9.33 3.62
C SER A 160 -4.58 -7.88 3.22
N ILE A 161 -4.13 -7.67 1.98
CA ILE A 161 -4.13 -6.37 1.30
C ILE A 161 -5.19 -6.45 0.22
N SER A 162 -6.17 -5.52 0.27
CA SER A 162 -7.27 -5.47 -0.69
C SER A 162 -6.79 -5.09 -2.09
N SER A 163 -7.66 -5.33 -3.09
CA SER A 163 -7.33 -5.05 -4.50
C SER A 163 -6.96 -3.59 -4.73
N LYS A 164 -5.93 -3.36 -5.58
CA LYS A 164 -5.48 -2.03 -6.04
C LYS A 164 -5.01 -1.09 -4.92
N THR A 165 -4.75 -1.59 -3.71
CA THR A 165 -4.43 -0.74 -2.55
C THR A 165 -3.28 0.24 -2.82
N PHE A 166 -2.22 -0.18 -3.53
CA PHE A 166 -1.06 0.64 -3.89
C PHE A 166 -0.90 0.78 -5.41
N GLU A 167 -1.99 0.62 -6.17
CA GLU A 167 -1.97 0.81 -7.62
C GLU A 167 -1.38 2.17 -7.99
N LYS A 168 -0.48 2.21 -8.98
CA LYS A 168 0.16 3.45 -9.48
C LYS A 168 0.94 4.26 -8.42
N CYS A 169 1.40 3.65 -7.34
CA CYS A 169 2.38 4.26 -6.45
C CYS A 169 3.77 4.23 -7.14
N ILE A 170 3.96 5.10 -8.14
CA ILE A 170 5.10 5.04 -9.06
C ILE A 170 6.47 5.25 -8.41
N SER A 171 6.53 5.94 -7.26
CA SER A 171 7.76 6.15 -6.49
C SER A 171 8.02 5.06 -5.46
N LEU A 172 7.11 4.08 -5.28
CA LEU A 172 7.21 3.06 -4.25
C LEU A 172 8.45 2.17 -4.49
N ARG A 173 9.37 2.17 -3.52
CA ARG A 173 10.64 1.44 -3.58
C ARG A 173 10.75 0.34 -2.54
N THR A 174 10.06 0.50 -1.42
CA THR A 174 10.18 -0.41 -0.27
C THR A 174 8.82 -0.70 0.33
N VAL A 175 8.51 -1.97 0.43
CA VAL A 175 7.36 -2.49 1.18
C VAL A 175 7.89 -3.35 2.32
N ILE A 176 7.57 -2.98 3.56
CA ILE A 176 7.86 -3.77 4.75
C ILE A 176 6.60 -4.55 5.08
N PHE A 177 6.58 -5.81 4.64
CA PHE A 177 5.46 -6.72 4.86
C PHE A 177 5.36 -7.16 6.32
N SER A 178 4.12 -7.41 6.77
CA SER A 178 3.87 -8.06 8.04
C SER A 178 4.14 -9.57 7.95
N LYS A 179 4.38 -10.19 9.10
CA LYS A 179 4.54 -11.66 9.19
C LYS A 179 3.20 -12.39 9.19
N SER A 180 2.11 -11.68 9.43
CA SER A 180 0.75 -12.20 9.47
C SER A 180 0.06 -12.18 8.11
N LEU A 181 0.66 -11.52 7.11
CA LEU A 181 0.07 -11.33 5.80
C LEU A 181 -0.07 -12.67 5.07
N TYR A 182 -1.29 -13.00 4.65
CA TYR A 182 -1.65 -14.25 3.99
C TYR A 182 -2.06 -14.04 2.52
N ILE A 183 -2.77 -12.93 2.22
CA ILE A 183 -3.33 -12.65 0.90
C ILE A 183 -2.83 -11.30 0.35
N LEU A 184 -2.43 -11.30 -0.93
CA LEU A 184 -2.31 -10.10 -1.77
C LEU A 184 -3.45 -10.12 -2.78
N GLY A 185 -4.37 -9.16 -2.71
CA GLY A 185 -5.48 -9.03 -3.64
C GLY A 185 -5.06 -8.67 -5.07
N ASP A 186 -6.01 -8.53 -5.98
CA ASP A 186 -5.74 -8.20 -7.38
C ASP A 186 -5.08 -6.82 -7.52
N SER A 187 -4.08 -6.73 -8.40
CA SER A 187 -3.47 -5.47 -8.81
C SER A 187 -2.90 -4.62 -7.66
N VAL A 188 -2.55 -5.22 -6.51
CA VAL A 188 -2.11 -4.48 -5.31
C VAL A 188 -0.99 -3.50 -5.63
N PHE A 189 0.00 -3.89 -6.43
CA PHE A 189 1.16 -3.09 -6.83
C PHE A 189 1.18 -2.78 -8.34
N LEU A 190 0.03 -2.83 -9.00
CA LEU A 190 -0.04 -2.51 -10.44
C LEU A 190 0.58 -1.14 -10.72
N GLY A 191 1.54 -1.08 -11.63
CA GLY A 191 2.17 0.17 -12.05
C GLY A 191 3.11 0.80 -11.00
N CYS A 192 3.52 0.07 -9.96
CA CYS A 192 4.54 0.51 -9.01
C CYS A 192 5.94 0.48 -9.66
N SER A 193 6.19 1.40 -10.60
CA SER A 193 7.41 1.44 -11.39
C SER A 193 8.70 1.72 -10.57
N GLY A 194 8.55 2.23 -9.35
CA GLY A 194 9.68 2.43 -8.43
C GLY A 194 10.26 1.16 -7.83
N LEU A 195 9.49 0.06 -7.80
CA LEU A 195 9.93 -1.22 -7.26
C LEU A 195 11.03 -1.83 -8.13
N LYS A 196 12.16 -2.17 -7.51
CA LYS A 196 13.28 -2.84 -8.18
C LYS A 196 13.41 -4.30 -7.77
N ASP A 197 13.17 -4.57 -6.52
CA ASP A 197 13.29 -5.90 -5.91
C ASP A 197 12.12 -6.12 -4.95
N ILE A 198 11.52 -7.30 -4.96
CA ILE A 198 10.46 -7.66 -4.04
C ILE A 198 10.71 -9.04 -3.42
N ASN A 199 10.49 -9.13 -2.12
CA ASN A 199 10.56 -10.39 -1.37
C ASN A 199 9.23 -10.60 -0.67
N VAL A 200 8.37 -11.41 -1.26
CA VAL A 200 7.07 -11.79 -0.69
C VAL A 200 7.32 -12.75 0.48
N PRO A 201 6.82 -12.45 1.68
CA PRO A 201 7.07 -13.27 2.87
C PRO A 201 6.42 -14.66 2.75
N ASN A 202 7.01 -15.64 3.45
CA ASN A 202 6.50 -17.01 3.41
C ASN A 202 5.13 -17.21 4.07
N SER A 203 4.62 -16.21 4.78
CA SER A 203 3.24 -16.22 5.28
C SER A 203 2.21 -16.09 4.17
N VAL A 204 2.56 -15.44 3.03
CA VAL A 204 1.66 -15.27 1.89
C VAL A 204 1.52 -16.60 1.16
N SER A 205 0.28 -17.07 0.99
CA SER A 205 -0.06 -18.25 0.20
C SER A 205 -0.93 -17.94 -1.01
N GLU A 206 -1.55 -16.75 -1.03
CA GLU A 206 -2.45 -16.33 -2.11
C GLU A 206 -2.02 -14.98 -2.68
N ILE A 207 -1.94 -14.91 -3.99
CA ILE A 207 -1.74 -13.66 -4.74
C ILE A 207 -2.80 -13.56 -5.82
N GLY A 208 -3.34 -12.37 -6.02
CA GLY A 208 -4.37 -12.11 -7.04
C GLY A 208 -3.80 -11.82 -8.42
N ASN A 209 -4.68 -11.55 -9.36
CA ASN A 209 -4.32 -11.22 -10.72
C ASN A 209 -3.57 -9.89 -10.80
N GLY A 210 -2.56 -9.80 -11.66
CA GLY A 210 -1.87 -8.55 -11.97
C GLY A 210 -1.16 -7.88 -10.80
N VAL A 211 -0.84 -8.61 -9.71
CA VAL A 211 -0.29 -8.00 -8.48
C VAL A 211 0.90 -7.10 -8.74
N PHE A 212 1.80 -7.45 -9.66
CA PHE A 212 3.00 -6.69 -10.02
C PHE A 212 3.00 -6.25 -11.49
N ALA A 213 1.83 -6.29 -12.16
CA ALA A 213 1.75 -5.87 -13.55
C ALA A 213 2.25 -4.43 -13.72
N TYR A 214 2.96 -4.14 -14.81
CA TYR A 214 3.54 -2.81 -15.08
C TYR A 214 4.54 -2.30 -14.02
N CYS A 215 5.11 -3.19 -13.20
CA CYS A 215 6.27 -2.84 -12.38
C CYS A 215 7.53 -2.83 -13.27
N VAL A 216 7.60 -1.85 -14.17
CA VAL A 216 8.55 -1.82 -15.30
C VAL A 216 10.02 -1.90 -14.89
N ASN A 217 10.38 -1.42 -13.70
CA ASN A 217 11.75 -1.45 -13.19
C ASN A 217 12.04 -2.63 -12.25
N LEU A 218 11.08 -3.54 -12.05
CA LEU A 218 11.25 -4.71 -11.20
C LEU A 218 12.30 -5.65 -11.83
N LYS A 219 13.38 -5.96 -11.09
CA LYS A 219 14.51 -6.76 -11.56
C LYS A 219 14.55 -8.16 -10.98
N THR A 220 14.25 -8.25 -9.69
CA THR A 220 14.30 -9.53 -8.97
C THR A 220 13.06 -9.73 -8.11
N VAL A 221 12.55 -10.94 -8.15
CA VAL A 221 11.40 -11.37 -7.35
C VAL A 221 11.75 -12.64 -6.60
N LYS A 222 11.52 -12.64 -5.30
CA LYS A 222 11.46 -13.84 -4.49
C LYS A 222 10.05 -14.04 -4.00
N LEU A 223 9.40 -15.09 -4.49
CA LEU A 223 8.07 -15.46 -4.06
C LEU A 223 8.10 -16.25 -2.74
N SER A 224 6.96 -16.23 -2.04
CA SER A 224 6.73 -17.13 -0.91
C SER A 224 6.83 -18.59 -1.36
N LYS A 225 7.36 -19.45 -0.50
CA LYS A 225 7.39 -20.91 -0.73
C LYS A 225 5.99 -21.57 -0.69
N ASN A 226 4.98 -20.86 -0.23
CA ASN A 226 3.61 -21.37 -0.09
C ASN A 226 2.70 -21.00 -1.28
N ILE A 227 3.21 -20.23 -2.26
CA ILE A 227 2.47 -19.93 -3.49
C ILE A 227 2.47 -21.16 -4.39
N THR A 228 1.29 -21.57 -4.82
CA THR A 228 1.08 -22.74 -5.70
C THR A 228 0.70 -22.35 -7.12
N THR A 229 0.25 -21.12 -7.34
CA THR A 229 -0.18 -20.59 -8.64
C THR A 229 0.42 -19.20 -8.87
N ILE A 230 0.86 -18.92 -10.06
CA ILE A 230 1.13 -17.57 -10.56
C ILE A 230 -0.10 -17.14 -11.37
N PRO A 231 -0.97 -16.26 -10.84
CA PRO A 231 -2.20 -15.87 -11.50
C PRO A 231 -1.99 -15.03 -12.76
N LYS A 232 -3.09 -14.78 -13.47
CA LYS A 232 -3.10 -14.02 -14.73
C LYS A 232 -2.44 -12.66 -14.55
N ASN A 233 -1.62 -12.29 -15.56
CA ASN A 233 -0.95 -10.99 -15.64
C ASN A 233 -0.06 -10.62 -14.45
N THR A 234 0.29 -11.53 -13.55
CA THR A 234 1.00 -11.21 -12.30
C THR A 234 2.24 -10.35 -12.51
N PHE A 235 3.05 -10.63 -13.53
CA PHE A 235 4.26 -9.89 -13.90
C PHE A 235 4.18 -9.31 -15.32
N SER A 236 2.98 -9.19 -15.87
CA SER A 236 2.80 -8.62 -17.22
C SER A 236 3.46 -7.23 -17.32
N ASN A 237 4.22 -6.99 -18.40
CA ASN A 237 4.95 -5.74 -18.66
C ASN A 237 6.01 -5.37 -17.58
N CYS A 238 6.57 -6.37 -16.90
CA CYS A 238 7.75 -6.20 -16.07
C CYS A 238 9.02 -6.26 -16.95
N TYR A 239 9.21 -5.27 -17.83
CA TYR A 239 10.26 -5.28 -18.88
C TYR A 239 11.68 -5.56 -18.37
N ASN A 240 11.99 -5.12 -17.15
CA ASN A 240 13.32 -5.26 -16.55
C ASN A 240 13.47 -6.51 -15.66
N LEU A 241 12.46 -7.39 -15.58
CA LEU A 241 12.53 -8.59 -14.75
C LEU A 241 13.60 -9.56 -15.29
N LYS A 242 14.68 -9.73 -14.53
CA LYS A 242 15.83 -10.57 -14.91
C LYS A 242 15.80 -11.95 -14.31
N SER A 243 15.29 -12.05 -13.09
CA SER A 243 15.24 -13.30 -12.35
C SER A 243 14.05 -13.37 -11.40
N ILE A 244 13.50 -14.56 -11.30
CA ILE A 244 12.46 -14.89 -10.35
C ILE A 244 12.84 -16.18 -9.63
N LYS A 245 12.68 -16.19 -8.30
CA LYS A 245 12.76 -17.42 -7.52
C LYS A 245 11.35 -17.90 -7.24
N PHE A 246 10.95 -18.93 -7.93
CA PHE A 246 9.66 -19.59 -7.78
C PHE A 246 9.54 -20.32 -6.44
N SER A 247 8.29 -20.55 -6.04
CA SER A 247 7.95 -21.49 -4.97
C SER A 247 8.34 -22.92 -5.36
N PRO A 248 8.87 -23.72 -4.45
CA PRO A 248 9.08 -25.15 -4.72
C PRO A 248 7.76 -25.92 -4.85
N ASN A 249 6.65 -25.33 -4.42
CA ASN A 249 5.29 -25.91 -4.44
C ASN A 249 4.45 -25.33 -5.60
N LEU A 250 5.08 -24.68 -6.58
CA LEU A 250 4.39 -24.11 -7.73
C LEU A 250 3.80 -25.22 -8.59
N ASN A 251 2.50 -25.14 -8.88
CA ASN A 251 1.74 -26.09 -9.68
C ASN A 251 1.32 -25.50 -11.02
N SER A 252 1.05 -24.17 -11.07
CA SER A 252 0.52 -23.55 -12.29
C SER A 252 1.01 -22.13 -12.52
N ILE A 253 1.08 -21.75 -13.79
CA ILE A 253 1.35 -20.39 -14.28
C ILE A 253 0.27 -20.06 -15.31
N GLU A 254 -0.53 -19.03 -14.99
CA GLU A 254 -1.71 -18.69 -15.77
C GLU A 254 -1.42 -17.73 -16.93
N GLU A 255 -2.49 -17.40 -17.66
CA GLU A 255 -2.50 -16.57 -18.87
C GLU A 255 -1.75 -15.24 -18.65
N HIS A 256 -0.80 -14.93 -19.60
CA HIS A 256 -0.05 -13.69 -19.62
C HIS A 256 0.72 -13.36 -18.34
N ALA A 257 0.95 -14.36 -17.47
CA ALA A 257 1.60 -14.15 -16.16
C ALA A 257 2.94 -13.41 -16.27
N PHE A 258 3.69 -13.61 -17.37
CA PHE A 258 4.99 -12.99 -17.68
C PHE A 258 4.99 -12.26 -19.03
N LEU A 259 3.82 -11.89 -19.57
CA LEU A 259 3.72 -11.15 -20.84
C LEU A 259 4.73 -9.99 -20.85
N ARG A 260 5.57 -9.90 -21.90
CA ARG A 260 6.57 -8.83 -22.07
C ARG A 260 7.60 -8.71 -20.94
N CYS A 261 7.97 -9.81 -20.28
CA CYS A 261 9.14 -9.83 -19.42
C CYS A 261 10.42 -9.91 -20.27
N GLU A 262 10.71 -8.85 -21.03
CA GLU A 262 11.75 -8.83 -22.07
C GLU A 262 13.16 -9.10 -21.54
N SER A 263 13.47 -8.72 -20.29
CA SER A 263 14.78 -8.97 -19.68
C SER A 263 14.96 -10.36 -19.09
N LEU A 264 13.90 -11.19 -19.07
CA LEU A 264 13.92 -12.54 -18.51
C LEU A 264 14.65 -13.48 -19.49
N ARG A 265 15.77 -14.05 -19.05
CA ARG A 265 16.63 -14.87 -19.92
C ARG A 265 16.53 -16.36 -19.64
N LYS A 266 16.21 -16.72 -18.42
CA LYS A 266 16.12 -18.09 -17.94
C LYS A 266 15.10 -18.21 -16.83
N ILE A 267 14.32 -19.28 -16.90
CA ILE A 267 13.44 -19.72 -15.82
C ILE A 267 13.87 -21.10 -15.35
N ASN A 268 13.74 -21.36 -14.06
CA ASN A 268 13.98 -22.68 -13.47
C ASN A 268 12.67 -23.15 -12.85
N LEU A 269 11.96 -23.96 -13.58
CA LEU A 269 10.74 -24.63 -13.12
C LEU A 269 11.10 -26.02 -12.61
N ASN A 270 10.57 -26.43 -11.48
CA ASN A 270 10.79 -27.74 -10.89
C ASN A 270 9.53 -28.59 -11.07
N GLY A 271 9.67 -29.77 -11.67
CA GLY A 271 8.54 -30.69 -11.85
C GLY A 271 7.61 -30.32 -13.02
N ASN A 272 6.51 -31.05 -13.13
CA ASN A 272 5.42 -30.76 -14.07
C ASN A 272 4.61 -29.59 -13.55
N ILE A 273 4.74 -28.42 -14.17
CA ILE A 273 3.99 -27.23 -13.84
C ILE A 273 3.04 -26.97 -15.00
N ASP A 274 1.75 -26.83 -14.72
CA ASP A 274 0.74 -26.46 -15.70
C ASP A 274 0.98 -24.99 -16.11
N CYS A 275 1.42 -24.79 -17.34
CA CYS A 275 1.69 -23.46 -17.86
C CYS A 275 0.72 -23.12 -19.00
N HIS A 276 0.02 -22.01 -18.85
CA HIS A 276 -0.79 -21.49 -19.95
C HIS A 276 0.08 -21.11 -21.14
N ASP A 277 -0.36 -21.43 -22.37
CA ASP A 277 0.40 -21.20 -23.62
C ASP A 277 0.90 -19.77 -23.80
N THR A 278 0.16 -18.79 -23.30
CA THR A 278 0.49 -17.36 -23.40
C THR A 278 1.24 -16.82 -22.18
N ALA A 279 1.60 -17.70 -21.22
CA ALA A 279 2.19 -17.27 -19.95
C ALA A 279 3.47 -16.44 -20.12
N PHE A 280 4.26 -16.73 -21.15
CA PHE A 280 5.54 -16.08 -21.46
C PHE A 280 5.56 -15.35 -22.81
N ASP A 281 4.39 -14.96 -23.32
CA ASP A 281 4.31 -14.22 -24.58
C ASP A 281 5.18 -12.97 -24.55
N GLU A 282 5.85 -12.70 -25.66
CA GLU A 282 6.77 -11.57 -25.84
C GLU A 282 7.93 -11.52 -24.84
N CYS A 283 8.29 -12.64 -24.20
CA CYS A 283 9.55 -12.78 -23.44
C CYS A 283 10.73 -13.02 -24.41
N ILE A 284 11.04 -12.04 -25.24
CA ILE A 284 11.93 -12.15 -26.44
C ILE A 284 13.36 -12.65 -26.14
N ASN A 285 13.82 -12.53 -24.91
CA ASN A 285 15.18 -12.97 -24.52
C ASN A 285 15.18 -14.30 -23.73
N LEU A 286 14.03 -14.93 -23.53
CA LEU A 286 13.92 -16.18 -22.79
C LEU A 286 14.40 -17.37 -23.67
N LYS A 287 15.47 -18.07 -23.21
CA LYS A 287 16.16 -19.09 -24.01
C LYS A 287 15.76 -20.54 -23.74
N ASN A 288 15.06 -20.75 -22.62
CA ASN A 288 14.69 -22.10 -22.17
C ASN A 288 13.23 -22.20 -21.81
N LEU A 289 12.36 -21.82 -22.74
CA LEU A 289 10.96 -22.23 -22.64
C LEU A 289 10.94 -23.76 -22.72
N PRO A 290 10.24 -24.44 -21.82
CA PRO A 290 9.92 -25.83 -22.01
C PRO A 290 9.21 -26.00 -23.35
N GLU A 291 9.55 -27.06 -24.10
CA GLU A 291 8.86 -27.35 -25.37
C GLU A 291 7.36 -27.59 -25.07
N LYS A 292 6.49 -27.13 -25.98
CA LYS A 292 5.00 -27.21 -25.80
C LYS A 292 4.47 -28.62 -25.61
N GLU A 293 5.31 -29.66 -25.84
CA GLU A 293 4.99 -31.07 -25.60
C GLU A 293 5.27 -31.55 -24.16
N ALA A 294 5.83 -30.68 -23.31
CA ALA A 294 6.22 -31.01 -21.93
C ALA A 294 5.25 -30.43 -20.87
N TRP A 295 4.13 -29.86 -21.30
CA TRP A 295 3.08 -29.30 -20.44
C TRP A 295 1.99 -30.31 -20.09
#